data_ac032e4909ed5be3ac0b510bab691f14
#
_entry.id   ac032e4909ed5be3ac0b510bab691f14
#
_cell.length_a   1.000
_cell.length_b   1.000
_cell.length_c   1.000
_cell.angle_alpha   90.00
_cell.angle_beta   90.00
_cell.angle_gamma   90.00
#
_symmetry.space_group_name_H-M   'P 1'
#
loop_
_entity.id
_entity.type
_entity.pdbx_description
1 polymer ?
#
loop_
_entity_poly.entity_id
_entity_poly.type
_entity_poly.pdbx_seq_one_letter_code
_entity_poly.pdbx_strand_id
1 'polypeptide(L)' 'MIRHIVMWKFREGTEREQEQFLTGLRGLFGVIPQLRRCEVKRCIGKDNYDAVLVSEFASMEDLQTYKDDPRHKAVSA' A
#
# COMPACT_ATOMS: atom_id res chain seq x y z
N MET A 1 3.81 -16.70 -7.48
CA MET A 1 3.85 -15.24 -7.29
C MET A 1 2.45 -14.71 -7.06
N ILE A 2 2.26 -13.99 -5.99
CA ILE A 2 0.97 -13.40 -5.63
C ILE A 2 1.04 -11.91 -5.89
N ARG A 3 0.04 -11.39 -6.61
CA ARG A 3 -0.14 -9.95 -6.80
C ARG A 3 -1.31 -9.49 -5.94
N HIS A 4 -1.06 -8.49 -5.11
CA HIS A 4 -2.06 -7.93 -4.21
C HIS A 4 -2.36 -6.50 -4.65
N ILE A 5 -3.63 -6.22 -4.91
CA ILE A 5 -4.06 -4.92 -5.41
C ILE A 5 -5.05 -4.33 -4.41
N VAL A 6 -4.81 -3.11 -3.99
CA VAL A 6 -5.70 -2.37 -3.10
C VAL A 6 -5.99 -1.02 -3.74
N MET A 7 -7.25 -0.60 -3.66
CA MET A 7 -7.67 0.71 -4.17
C MET A 7 -8.40 1.43 -3.05
N TRP A 8 -8.13 2.74 -2.94
CA TRP A 8 -8.72 3.56 -1.88
C TRP A 8 -9.50 4.72 -2.44
N LYS A 9 -10.60 5.04 -1.75
CA LYS A 9 -11.24 6.34 -1.81
C LYS A 9 -11.01 7.00 -0.46
N PHE A 10 -10.48 8.20 -0.48
CA PHE A 10 -10.17 8.92 0.74
C PHE A 10 -11.26 9.94 1.07
N ARG A 11 -11.34 10.29 2.35
CA ARG A 11 -12.23 11.35 2.81
C ARG A 11 -11.71 12.69 2.30
N GLU A 12 -12.61 13.57 1.89
CA GLU A 12 -12.24 14.93 1.49
C GLU A 12 -11.58 15.67 2.65
N GLY A 13 -10.62 16.55 2.30
CA GLY A 13 -9.93 17.36 3.29
C GLY A 13 -8.81 16.64 4.03
N THR A 14 -8.39 15.46 3.54
CA THR A 14 -7.35 14.66 4.19
C THR A 14 -6.09 14.52 3.34
N GLU A 15 -5.83 15.48 2.46
CA GLU A 15 -4.72 15.38 1.48
C GLU A 15 -3.37 15.16 2.15
N ARG A 16 -3.13 15.81 3.28
CA ARG A 16 -1.87 15.67 4.01
C ARG A 16 -1.71 14.25 4.57
N GLU A 17 -2.77 13.74 5.19
CA GLU A 17 -2.77 12.39 5.75
C GLU A 17 -2.65 11.35 4.65
N GLN A 18 -3.27 11.58 3.49
CA GLN A 18 -3.15 10.72 2.33
C GLN A 18 -1.70 10.62 1.85
N GLU A 19 -1.01 11.76 1.75
CA GLU A 19 0.40 11.76 1.33
C GLU A 19 1.27 11.03 2.33
N GLN A 20 1.04 11.22 3.62
CA GLN A 20 1.78 10.52 4.67
C GLN A 20 1.56 9.01 4.56
N PHE A 21 0.33 8.60 4.35
CA PHE A 21 -0.03 7.19 4.21
C PHE A 21 0.64 6.56 2.99
N LEU A 22 0.51 7.20 1.83
CA LEU A 22 1.07 6.67 0.58
C LEU A 22 2.60 6.63 0.62
N THR A 23 3.23 7.67 1.17
CA THR A 23 4.67 7.72 1.36
C THR A 23 5.14 6.61 2.30
N GLY A 24 4.39 6.38 3.38
CA GLY A 24 4.69 5.31 4.32
C GLY A 24 4.62 3.93 3.67
N LEU A 25 3.63 3.70 2.81
CA LEU A 25 3.52 2.44 2.07
C LEU A 25 4.70 2.24 1.13
N ARG A 26 5.09 3.28 0.39
CA ARG A 26 6.27 3.22 -0.50
C ARG A 26 7.53 2.89 0.28
N GLY A 27 7.65 3.43 1.47
CA GLY A 27 8.82 3.24 2.34
C GLY A 27 8.97 1.83 2.88
N LEU A 28 7.94 0.98 2.79
CA LEU A 28 8.02 -0.41 3.24
C LEU A 28 8.80 -1.29 2.27
N PHE A 29 8.92 -0.87 1.01
CA PHE A 29 9.70 -1.61 0.03
C PHE A 29 11.19 -1.48 0.37
N GLY A 30 11.88 -2.62 0.44
CA GLY A 30 13.28 -2.65 0.85
C GLY A 30 13.48 -2.77 2.36
N VAL A 31 12.41 -2.58 3.14
CA VAL A 31 12.43 -2.71 4.60
C VAL A 31 11.80 -4.05 5.02
N ILE A 32 10.67 -4.41 4.43
CA ILE A 32 10.02 -5.70 4.69
C ILE A 32 10.43 -6.66 3.56
N PRO A 33 11.23 -7.69 3.87
CA PRO A 33 11.80 -8.55 2.82
C PRO A 33 10.77 -9.31 1.97
N GLN A 34 9.60 -9.61 2.54
CA GLN A 34 8.55 -10.34 1.83
C GLN A 34 7.91 -9.51 0.72
N LEU A 35 8.01 -8.18 0.80
CA LEU A 35 7.47 -7.28 -0.22
C LEU A 35 8.44 -7.22 -1.40
N ARG A 36 8.12 -7.94 -2.48
CA ARG A 36 9.00 -8.09 -3.63
C ARG A 36 8.85 -6.97 -4.64
N ARG A 37 7.66 -6.37 -4.71
CA ARG A 37 7.37 -5.25 -5.58
C ARG A 37 6.30 -4.38 -4.95
N CYS A 38 6.42 -3.07 -5.11
CA CYS A 38 5.45 -2.13 -4.56
C CYS A 38 5.32 -0.93 -5.50
N GLU A 39 4.13 -0.75 -6.03
CA GLU A 39 3.79 0.42 -6.82
C GLU A 39 2.60 1.11 -6.16
N VAL A 40 2.79 2.36 -5.78
CA VAL A 40 1.73 3.19 -5.19
C VAL A 40 1.55 4.39 -6.10
N LYS A 41 0.34 4.53 -6.64
CA LYS A 41 0.01 5.57 -7.61
C LYS A 41 -1.26 6.28 -7.20
N ARG A 42 -1.33 7.58 -7.51
CA ARG A 42 -2.59 8.30 -7.44
C ARG A 42 -3.34 8.11 -8.74
N CYS A 43 -4.65 7.89 -8.62
CA CYS A 43 -5.53 7.80 -9.77
C CYS A 43 -5.96 9.20 -10.20
N ILE A 44 -6.28 9.35 -11.49
CA ILE A 44 -6.83 10.58 -12.03
C ILE A 44 -8.27 10.33 -12.47
N GLY A 45 -9.08 11.39 -12.46
CA GLY A 45 -10.48 11.30 -12.83
C GLY A 45 -11.40 11.44 -11.63
N LYS A 46 -12.62 11.92 -11.87
CA LYS A 46 -13.57 12.27 -10.80
C LYS A 46 -14.27 11.06 -10.20
N ASP A 47 -14.51 10.04 -10.99
CA ASP A 47 -15.33 8.89 -10.60
C ASP A 47 -14.51 7.64 -10.34
N ASN A 48 -13.19 7.81 -10.21
CA ASN A 48 -12.25 6.70 -9.92
C ASN A 48 -11.86 6.68 -8.44
N TYR A 49 -11.22 5.59 -8.03
CA TYR A 49 -10.53 5.56 -6.75
C TYR A 49 -9.43 6.62 -6.73
N ASP A 50 -9.06 7.04 -5.53
CA ASP A 50 -8.07 8.11 -5.36
C ASP A 50 -6.64 7.60 -5.47
N ALA A 51 -6.39 6.36 -5.07
CA ALA A 51 -5.07 5.77 -5.13
C ALA A 51 -5.15 4.25 -5.30
N VAL A 52 -4.07 3.66 -5.80
CA VAL A 52 -3.96 2.23 -6.00
C VAL A 52 -2.58 1.76 -5.54
N LEU A 53 -2.55 0.60 -4.90
CA LEU A 53 -1.34 -0.13 -4.55
C LEU A 53 -1.32 -1.43 -5.34
N VAL A 54 -0.19 -1.71 -5.99
CA VAL A 54 0.09 -3.03 -6.57
C VAL A 54 1.36 -3.55 -5.91
N SER A 55 1.25 -4.69 -5.25
CA SER A 55 2.39 -5.32 -4.58
C SER A 55 2.47 -6.78 -4.96
N GLU A 56 3.68 -7.35 -4.86
CA GLU A 56 3.93 -8.74 -5.22
C GLU A 56 4.67 -9.46 -4.11
N PHE A 57 4.28 -10.71 -3.92
CA PHE A 57 4.84 -11.60 -2.89
C PHE A 57 5.07 -12.97 -3.50
N ALA A 58 6.04 -13.71 -2.95
CA ALA A 58 6.32 -15.06 -3.44
C ALA A 58 5.19 -16.04 -3.16
N SER A 59 4.43 -15.82 -2.07
CA SER A 59 3.37 -16.73 -1.62
C SER A 59 2.33 -16.00 -0.80
N MET A 60 1.20 -16.65 -0.56
CA MET A 60 0.17 -16.12 0.36
C MET A 60 0.70 -16.01 1.78
N GLU A 61 1.58 -16.92 2.18
CA GLU A 61 2.21 -16.87 3.49
C GLU A 61 3.04 -15.59 3.65
N ASP A 62 3.81 -15.24 2.62
CA ASP A 62 4.60 -14.01 2.64
C ASP A 62 3.71 -12.77 2.67
N LEU A 63 2.59 -12.77 1.96
CA LEU A 63 1.62 -11.68 2.03
C LEU A 63 1.09 -11.53 3.46
N GLN A 64 0.75 -12.62 4.12
CA GLN A 64 0.23 -12.58 5.48
C GLN A 64 1.32 -12.07 6.45
N THR A 65 2.56 -12.50 6.27
CA THR A 65 3.69 -12.03 7.08
C THR A 65 3.85 -10.51 6.93
N TYR A 66 3.74 -10.00 5.72
CA TYR A 66 3.79 -8.56 5.45
C TYR A 66 2.65 -7.82 6.15
N LYS A 67 1.42 -8.33 6.05
CA LYS A 67 0.24 -7.70 6.67
C LYS A 67 0.37 -7.66 8.20
N ASP A 68 0.99 -8.67 8.79
CA ASP A 68 1.17 -8.77 10.24
C ASP A 68 2.40 -8.04 10.75
N ASP A 69 3.27 -7.57 9.86
CA ASP A 69 4.49 -6.87 10.25
C ASP A 69 4.14 -5.56 10.99
N PRO A 70 4.75 -5.29 12.15
CA PRO A 70 4.46 -4.06 12.89
C PRO A 70 4.69 -2.78 12.09
N ARG A 71 5.65 -2.79 11.17
CA ARG A 71 5.94 -1.63 10.32
C ARG A 71 4.79 -1.36 9.37
N HIS A 72 4.19 -2.41 8.78
CA HIS A 72 3.01 -2.26 7.94
C HIS A 72 1.81 -1.79 8.76
N LYS A 73 1.60 -2.37 9.94
CA LYS A 73 0.48 -1.99 10.81
C LYS A 73 0.57 -0.53 11.24
N ALA A 74 1.78 -0.05 11.49
CA ALA A 74 1.99 1.34 11.88
C ALA A 74 1.59 2.31 10.75
N VAL A 75 1.82 1.95 9.50
CA VAL A 75 1.45 2.78 8.35
C VAL A 75 -0.05 2.72 8.08
N SER A 76 -0.65 1.54 8.18
CA SER A 76 -2.05 1.33 7.77
C SER A 76 -3.07 1.51 8.90
N ALA A 77 -2.61 1.84 10.09
CA ALA A 77 -3.50 2.07 11.24
C ALA A 77 -4.37 3.33 11.07
#